data_9e859bdbbedc2f233bf1a6fbcb73b4ec
#
_entry.id   9e859bdbbedc2f233bf1a6fbcb73b4ec
#
_cell.length_a   1.000
_cell.length_b   1.000
_cell.length_c   1.000
_cell.angle_alpha   90.00
_cell.angle_beta   90.00
_cell.angle_gamma   90.00
#
_symmetry.space_group_name_H-M   'P 1'
#
loop_
_entity.id
_entity.type
_entity.pdbx_description
1 polymer ?
#
loop_
_entity_poly.entity_id
_entity_poly.type
_entity_poly.pdbx_seq_one_letter_code
_entity_poly.pdbx_strand_id
1 'polypeptide(L)'
;MTAIIDIHGRQILDSRGNPTVEVDVLLEDGSFGRAAVPSGASTGAHEAVEKRDGDKSRWGGKGVDDAVEAVNGELVEKLIGMDAEDQADLDAAMIELDGTENKGRLGANAILGVSLAAAKAAAEARGMPLYKYVGGVSAHVLPVPMMNIINGGEHADNPIDFQEFMIMPVGAENIL
;
A
#
# COMPACT_ATOMS: atom_id res chain seq x y z
N MET A 1 8.08 -16.08 -17.50
CA MET A 1 6.67 -15.62 -17.59
C MET A 1 6.35 -14.96 -16.26
N THR A 2 5.59 -13.88 -16.31
CA THR A 2 5.30 -13.00 -15.15
C THR A 2 3.87 -13.22 -14.60
N ALA A 3 3.31 -14.42 -14.89
CA ALA A 3 2.03 -14.83 -14.32
C ALA A 3 2.14 -15.01 -12.80
N ILE A 4 1.16 -14.52 -12.08
CA ILE A 4 1.04 -14.68 -10.62
C ILE A 4 0.70 -16.14 -10.31
N ILE A 5 1.49 -16.80 -9.47
CA ILE A 5 1.24 -18.19 -9.05
C ILE A 5 0.88 -18.31 -7.56
N ASP A 6 1.19 -17.29 -6.75
CA ASP A 6 0.79 -17.24 -5.34
C ASP A 6 0.66 -15.80 -4.84
N ILE A 7 -0.30 -15.58 -3.95
CA ILE A 7 -0.48 -14.34 -3.20
C ILE A 7 -0.75 -14.72 -1.75
N HIS A 8 0.01 -14.15 -0.82
CA HIS A 8 -0.14 -14.43 0.60
C HIS A 8 -0.18 -13.14 1.43
N GLY A 9 -1.31 -12.92 2.09
CA GLY A 9 -1.51 -11.82 3.03
C GLY A 9 -1.26 -12.23 4.49
N ARG A 10 -0.72 -11.32 5.28
CA ARG A 10 -0.56 -11.48 6.72
C ARG A 10 -0.74 -10.17 7.47
N GLN A 11 -1.07 -10.28 8.76
CA GLN A 11 -1.02 -9.14 9.67
C GLN A 11 0.42 -8.95 10.17
N ILE A 12 0.88 -7.71 10.14
CA ILE A 12 2.11 -7.27 10.81
C ILE A 12 1.80 -6.07 11.72
N LEU A 13 2.78 -5.56 12.46
CA LEU A 13 2.63 -4.34 13.26
C LEU A 13 3.34 -3.16 12.59
N ASP A 14 2.67 -2.02 12.58
CA ASP A 14 3.26 -0.75 12.13
C ASP A 14 4.20 -0.15 13.21
N SER A 15 4.83 0.99 12.92
CA SER A 15 5.75 1.68 13.85
C SER A 15 5.08 2.20 15.12
N ARG A 16 3.74 2.24 15.16
CA ARG A 16 2.93 2.63 16.33
C ARG A 16 2.42 1.43 17.11
N GLY A 17 2.74 0.21 16.67
CA GLY A 17 2.26 -1.04 17.25
C GLY A 17 0.82 -1.39 16.88
N ASN A 18 0.24 -0.76 15.85
CA ASN A 18 -1.06 -1.13 15.33
C ASN A 18 -0.95 -2.19 14.22
N PRO A 19 -1.93 -3.11 14.11
CA PRO A 19 -1.98 -4.03 13.00
C PRO A 19 -2.04 -3.32 11.64
N THR A 20 -1.32 -3.89 10.65
CA THR A 20 -1.46 -3.54 9.25
C THR A 20 -1.27 -4.77 8.36
N VAL A 21 -1.59 -4.65 7.07
CA VAL A 21 -1.52 -5.74 6.10
C VAL A 21 -0.15 -5.75 5.43
N GLU A 22 0.47 -6.93 5.33
CA GLU A 22 1.60 -7.18 4.44
C GLU A 22 1.22 -8.27 3.45
N VAL A 23 1.59 -8.11 2.19
CA VAL A 23 1.28 -9.05 1.10
C VAL A 23 2.56 -9.46 0.39
N ASP A 24 2.64 -10.74 0.08
CA ASP A 24 3.63 -11.35 -0.81
C ASP A 24 2.95 -11.73 -2.13
N VAL A 25 3.64 -11.52 -3.24
CA VAL A 25 3.27 -12.02 -4.57
C VAL A 25 4.44 -12.79 -5.15
N LEU A 26 4.19 -14.01 -5.63
CA LEU A 26 5.16 -14.87 -6.30
C LEU A 26 4.76 -15.05 -7.76
N LEU A 27 5.71 -14.93 -8.67
CA LEU A 27 5.54 -15.13 -10.10
C LEU A 27 6.08 -16.48 -10.56
N GLU A 28 5.63 -16.94 -11.73
CA GLU A 28 6.01 -18.22 -12.31
C GLU A 28 7.52 -18.36 -12.56
N ASP A 29 8.22 -17.27 -12.85
CA ASP A 29 9.68 -17.23 -13.02
C ASP A 29 10.46 -17.25 -11.70
N GLY A 30 9.78 -17.25 -10.56
CA GLY A 30 10.34 -17.18 -9.22
C GLY A 30 10.55 -15.77 -8.67
N SER A 31 10.24 -14.74 -9.45
CA SER A 31 10.31 -13.35 -8.98
C SER A 31 9.29 -13.10 -7.88
N PHE A 32 9.67 -12.30 -6.89
CA PHE A 32 8.95 -12.11 -5.64
C PHE A 32 8.78 -10.63 -5.29
N GLY A 33 7.60 -10.25 -4.85
CA GLY A 33 7.34 -8.91 -4.34
C GLY A 33 6.67 -8.93 -2.97
N ARG A 34 7.15 -8.09 -2.05
CA ARG A 34 6.57 -7.90 -0.71
C ARG A 34 6.22 -6.45 -0.47
N ALA A 35 5.01 -6.20 0.01
CA ALA A 35 4.56 -4.87 0.36
C ALA A 35 3.81 -4.85 1.69
N ALA A 36 4.26 -3.96 2.59
CA ALA A 36 3.51 -3.60 3.79
C ALA A 36 2.68 -2.35 3.50
N VAL A 37 1.42 -2.36 3.88
CA VAL A 37 0.50 -1.25 3.60
C VAL A 37 0.65 -0.16 4.66
N PRO A 38 0.93 1.10 4.28
CA PRO A 38 0.96 2.19 5.23
C PRO A 38 -0.45 2.52 5.72
N SER A 39 -0.57 2.86 7.01
CA SER A 39 -1.82 3.30 7.63
C SER A 39 -1.70 4.78 8.03
N GLY A 40 -2.65 5.61 7.60
CA GLY A 40 -2.73 7.02 7.97
C GLY A 40 -3.19 7.24 9.41
N ALA A 41 -2.85 8.40 9.98
CA ALA A 41 -3.36 8.83 11.29
C ALA A 41 -4.72 9.55 11.16
N SER A 42 -4.93 10.24 10.04
CA SER A 42 -6.17 10.96 9.71
C SER A 42 -6.82 10.36 8.48
N THR A 43 -8.14 10.51 8.35
CA THR A 43 -8.91 10.05 7.18
C THR A 43 -9.76 11.17 6.62
N GLY A 44 -9.87 11.28 5.30
CA GLY A 44 -10.75 12.20 4.60
C GLY A 44 -12.08 11.55 4.21
N ALA A 45 -13.11 12.36 4.04
CA ALA A 45 -14.46 11.88 3.70
C ALA A 45 -14.55 11.18 2.32
N HIS A 46 -13.59 11.45 1.44
CA HIS A 46 -13.52 10.90 0.08
C HIS A 46 -12.40 9.87 -0.12
N GLU A 47 -11.73 9.50 0.95
CA GLU A 47 -10.70 8.46 0.88
C GLU A 47 -11.30 7.06 0.71
N ALA A 48 -10.52 6.17 0.09
CA ALA A 48 -10.84 4.76 0.08
C ALA A 48 -10.76 4.19 1.52
N VAL A 49 -11.63 3.23 1.82
CA VAL A 49 -11.79 2.71 3.19
C VAL A 49 -10.68 1.72 3.53
N GLU A 50 -9.90 2.04 4.54
CA GLU A 50 -9.05 1.06 5.20
C GLU A 50 -9.91 0.10 6.02
N LYS A 51 -9.92 -1.18 5.67
CA LYS A 51 -10.71 -2.18 6.36
C LYS A 51 -10.12 -2.48 7.73
N ARG A 52 -10.95 -2.35 8.76
CA ARG A 52 -10.65 -2.69 10.16
C ARG A 52 -11.73 -3.60 10.70
N ASP A 53 -11.37 -4.59 11.50
CA ASP A 53 -12.30 -5.61 12.02
C ASP A 53 -13.31 -5.01 13.00
N GLY A 54 -12.99 -3.91 13.68
CA GLY A 54 -13.88 -3.24 14.62
C GLY A 54 -14.08 -3.97 15.97
N ASP A 55 -13.52 -5.15 16.14
CA ASP A 55 -13.58 -5.91 17.39
C ASP A 55 -12.71 -5.29 18.47
N LYS A 56 -13.32 -4.58 19.40
CA LYS A 56 -12.63 -3.87 20.49
C LYS A 56 -11.90 -4.79 21.47
N SER A 57 -12.22 -6.08 21.50
CA SER A 57 -11.54 -7.06 22.33
C SER A 57 -10.15 -7.42 21.80
N ARG A 58 -9.91 -7.16 20.51
CA ARG A 58 -8.63 -7.40 19.83
C ARG A 58 -8.12 -6.10 19.22
N TRP A 59 -6.87 -5.73 19.55
CA TRP A 59 -6.20 -4.55 19.02
C TRP A 59 -7.00 -3.22 19.17
N GLY A 60 -7.93 -3.16 20.15
CA GLY A 60 -8.81 -2.01 20.31
C GLY A 60 -9.74 -1.72 19.13
N GLY A 61 -10.03 -2.73 18.31
CA GLY A 61 -10.83 -2.60 17.07
C GLY A 61 -10.02 -2.34 15.80
N LYS A 62 -8.69 -2.27 15.92
CA LYS A 62 -7.81 -1.96 14.78
C LYS A 62 -7.25 -3.19 14.07
N GLY A 63 -7.76 -4.40 14.35
CA GLY A 63 -7.40 -5.63 13.66
C GLY A 63 -7.61 -5.52 12.15
N VAL A 64 -6.91 -6.35 11.38
CA VAL A 64 -6.97 -6.40 9.91
C VAL A 64 -7.22 -7.83 9.40
N ASP A 65 -7.76 -8.70 10.24
CA ASP A 65 -8.01 -10.10 9.90
C ASP A 65 -8.94 -10.22 8.67
N ASP A 66 -10.03 -9.42 8.62
CA ASP A 66 -10.95 -9.38 7.46
C ASP A 66 -10.21 -8.99 6.15
N ALA A 67 -9.29 -8.03 6.21
CA ALA A 67 -8.53 -7.61 5.03
C ALA A 67 -7.51 -8.69 4.60
N VAL A 68 -6.90 -9.38 5.56
CA VAL A 68 -6.00 -10.53 5.30
C VAL A 68 -6.79 -11.69 4.70
N GLU A 69 -8.01 -11.97 5.19
CA GLU A 69 -8.89 -12.98 4.63
C GLU A 69 -9.28 -12.64 3.19
N ALA A 70 -9.58 -11.38 2.88
CA ALA A 70 -9.85 -10.94 1.52
C ALA A 70 -8.66 -11.17 0.58
N VAL A 71 -7.41 -10.95 1.04
CA VAL A 71 -6.20 -11.23 0.26
C VAL A 71 -6.06 -12.73 0.01
N ASN A 72 -6.16 -13.55 1.06
CA ASN A 72 -5.92 -15.00 0.98
C ASN A 72 -7.10 -15.79 0.39
N GLY A 73 -8.24 -15.15 0.15
CA GLY A 73 -9.43 -15.72 -0.45
C GLY A 73 -9.72 -15.11 -1.83
N GLU A 74 -10.68 -14.19 -1.88
CA GLU A 74 -11.23 -13.67 -3.14
C GLU A 74 -10.17 -13.01 -4.05
N LEU A 75 -9.19 -12.28 -3.50
CA LEU A 75 -8.17 -11.61 -4.30
C LEU A 75 -7.22 -12.63 -4.94
N VAL A 76 -6.70 -13.59 -4.18
CA VAL A 76 -5.83 -14.63 -4.75
C VAL A 76 -6.56 -15.44 -5.81
N GLU A 77 -7.82 -15.86 -5.56
CA GLU A 77 -8.63 -16.62 -6.52
C GLU A 77 -8.85 -15.86 -7.84
N LYS A 78 -9.05 -14.54 -7.76
CA LYS A 78 -9.28 -13.68 -8.93
C LYS A 78 -8.02 -13.44 -9.76
N LEU A 79 -6.84 -13.35 -9.11
CA LEU A 79 -5.62 -12.84 -9.73
C LEU A 79 -4.62 -13.92 -10.13
N ILE A 80 -4.73 -15.14 -9.62
CA ILE A 80 -3.88 -16.25 -10.06
C ILE A 80 -3.96 -16.42 -11.57
N GLY A 81 -2.79 -16.50 -12.21
CA GLY A 81 -2.64 -16.62 -13.66
C GLY A 81 -2.64 -15.30 -14.43
N MET A 82 -2.98 -14.17 -13.80
CA MET A 82 -2.85 -12.86 -14.42
C MET A 82 -1.38 -12.45 -14.52
N ASP A 83 -1.06 -11.66 -15.53
CA ASP A 83 0.30 -11.13 -15.73
C ASP A 83 0.56 -9.96 -14.77
N ALA A 84 1.58 -10.07 -13.92
CA ALA A 84 1.94 -9.01 -12.98
C ALA A 84 2.45 -7.72 -13.65
N GLU A 85 2.84 -7.78 -14.92
CA GLU A 85 3.24 -6.58 -15.67
C GLU A 85 2.06 -5.75 -16.16
N ASP A 86 0.87 -6.34 -16.27
CA ASP A 86 -0.35 -5.64 -16.63
C ASP A 86 -1.01 -4.98 -15.41
N GLN A 87 -0.28 -4.08 -14.75
CA GLN A 87 -0.70 -3.41 -13.51
C GLN A 87 -2.10 -2.81 -13.60
N ALA A 88 -2.43 -2.18 -14.72
CA ALA A 88 -3.73 -1.53 -14.91
C ALA A 88 -4.88 -2.55 -14.89
N ASP A 89 -4.69 -3.71 -15.52
CA ASP A 89 -5.68 -4.77 -15.57
C ASP A 89 -5.82 -5.48 -14.23
N LEU A 90 -4.70 -5.67 -13.49
CA LEU A 90 -4.73 -6.19 -12.11
C LEU A 90 -5.51 -5.27 -11.19
N ASP A 91 -5.20 -3.97 -11.21
CA ASP A 91 -5.88 -2.99 -10.36
C ASP A 91 -7.36 -2.88 -10.71
N ALA A 92 -7.70 -2.88 -12.02
CA ALA A 92 -9.08 -2.88 -12.48
C ALA A 92 -9.84 -4.13 -12.03
N ALA A 93 -9.23 -5.31 -12.12
CA ALA A 93 -9.84 -6.57 -11.68
C ALA A 93 -10.15 -6.58 -10.17
N MET A 94 -9.26 -6.02 -9.35
CA MET A 94 -9.48 -5.89 -7.90
C MET A 94 -10.57 -4.88 -7.56
N ILE A 95 -10.60 -3.74 -8.26
CA ILE A 95 -11.63 -2.70 -8.09
C ILE A 95 -13.01 -3.22 -8.50
N GLU A 96 -13.09 -3.92 -9.63
CA GLU A 96 -14.31 -4.57 -10.10
C GLU A 96 -14.80 -5.64 -9.10
N LEU A 97 -13.87 -6.45 -8.57
CA LEU A 97 -14.20 -7.46 -7.57
C LEU A 97 -14.73 -6.83 -6.29
N ASP A 98 -14.17 -5.73 -5.81
CA ASP A 98 -14.69 -4.98 -4.66
C ASP A 98 -16.10 -4.45 -4.93
N GLY A 99 -16.33 -3.84 -6.08
CA GLY A 99 -17.63 -3.38 -6.57
C GLY A 99 -18.21 -2.19 -5.79
N THR A 100 -17.45 -1.58 -4.86
CA THR A 100 -17.87 -0.38 -4.12
C THR A 100 -17.07 0.85 -4.57
N GLU A 101 -17.67 2.03 -4.45
CA GLU A 101 -17.04 3.29 -4.89
C GLU A 101 -15.72 3.58 -4.13
N ASN A 102 -15.67 3.21 -2.86
CA ASN A 102 -14.57 3.55 -1.95
C ASN A 102 -13.75 2.33 -1.47
N LYS A 103 -13.85 1.19 -2.16
CA LYS A 103 -13.15 -0.06 -1.81
C LYS A 103 -13.49 -0.58 -0.39
N GLY A 104 -14.73 -0.34 0.04
CA GLY A 104 -15.15 -0.66 1.40
C GLY A 104 -15.46 -2.14 1.65
N ARG A 105 -15.64 -2.96 0.61
CA ARG A 105 -15.96 -4.38 0.77
C ARG A 105 -14.72 -5.22 1.10
N LEU A 106 -13.73 -5.19 0.26
CA LEU A 106 -12.46 -5.92 0.45
C LEU A 106 -11.48 -5.12 1.32
N GLY A 107 -11.54 -3.81 1.22
CA GLY A 107 -10.65 -2.89 1.90
C GLY A 107 -9.55 -2.34 1.00
N ALA A 108 -9.34 -1.02 1.05
CA ALA A 108 -8.28 -0.37 0.31
C ALA A 108 -6.89 -0.90 0.70
N ASN A 109 -6.69 -1.28 1.96
CA ASN A 109 -5.46 -1.87 2.45
C ASN A 109 -5.17 -3.26 1.84
N ALA A 110 -6.19 -4.12 1.68
CA ALA A 110 -6.03 -5.40 1.00
C ALA A 110 -5.65 -5.20 -0.47
N ILE A 111 -6.40 -4.37 -1.21
CA ILE A 111 -6.18 -4.07 -2.63
C ILE A 111 -4.81 -3.44 -2.85
N LEU A 112 -4.44 -2.42 -2.06
CA LEU A 112 -3.15 -1.73 -2.17
C LEU A 112 -1.98 -2.67 -1.86
N GLY A 113 -2.13 -3.56 -0.88
CA GLY A 113 -1.10 -4.55 -0.54
C GLY A 113 -0.76 -5.44 -1.72
N VAL A 114 -1.78 -5.97 -2.40
CA VAL A 114 -1.61 -6.82 -3.60
C VAL A 114 -1.02 -6.01 -4.75
N SER A 115 -1.57 -4.83 -5.05
CA SER A 115 -1.12 -3.95 -6.14
C SER A 115 0.37 -3.60 -6.01
N LEU A 116 0.80 -3.17 -4.81
CA LEU A 116 2.20 -2.83 -4.55
C LEU A 116 3.13 -4.06 -4.60
N ALA A 117 2.69 -5.21 -4.10
CA ALA A 117 3.48 -6.43 -4.13
C ALA A 117 3.65 -6.95 -5.56
N ALA A 118 2.59 -6.91 -6.39
CA ALA A 118 2.64 -7.26 -7.80
C ALA A 118 3.60 -6.36 -8.58
N ALA A 119 3.54 -5.04 -8.40
CA ALA A 119 4.48 -4.10 -9.01
C ALA A 119 5.94 -4.38 -8.64
N LYS A 120 6.19 -4.76 -7.38
CA LYS A 120 7.56 -5.13 -6.93
C LYS A 120 8.02 -6.44 -7.55
N ALA A 121 7.16 -7.45 -7.62
CA ALA A 121 7.47 -8.72 -8.28
C ALA A 121 7.77 -8.54 -9.77
N ALA A 122 6.95 -7.74 -10.48
CA ALA A 122 7.18 -7.40 -11.88
C ALA A 122 8.49 -6.63 -12.10
N ALA A 123 8.83 -5.69 -11.20
CA ALA A 123 10.10 -4.97 -11.24
C ALA A 123 11.29 -5.94 -11.06
N GLU A 124 11.20 -6.89 -10.14
CA GLU A 124 12.22 -7.94 -9.93
C GLU A 124 12.37 -8.82 -11.16
N ALA A 125 11.26 -9.27 -11.77
CA ALA A 125 11.26 -10.06 -13.01
C ALA A 125 12.00 -9.35 -14.16
N ARG A 126 11.93 -8.01 -14.20
CA ARG A 126 12.67 -7.18 -15.16
C ARG A 126 14.09 -6.81 -14.72
N GLY A 127 14.54 -7.25 -13.57
CA GLY A 127 15.85 -6.88 -13.00
C GLY A 127 15.99 -5.38 -12.76
N MET A 128 14.90 -4.68 -12.46
CA MET A 128 14.85 -3.23 -12.28
C MET A 128 14.48 -2.86 -10.85
N PRO A 129 15.05 -1.78 -10.29
CA PRO A 129 14.50 -1.20 -9.07
C PRO A 129 13.11 -0.60 -9.35
N LEU A 130 12.20 -0.68 -8.35
CA LEU A 130 10.81 -0.27 -8.50
C LEU A 130 10.63 1.15 -9.05
N TYR A 131 11.47 2.12 -8.61
CA TYR A 131 11.37 3.50 -9.10
C TYR A 131 11.58 3.61 -10.62
N LYS A 132 12.44 2.75 -11.17
CA LYS A 132 12.71 2.70 -12.62
C LYS A 132 11.61 2.00 -13.38
N TYR A 133 11.07 0.92 -12.80
CA TYR A 133 9.96 0.17 -13.37
C TYR A 133 8.72 1.07 -13.52
N VAL A 134 8.36 1.78 -12.45
CA VAL A 134 7.18 2.68 -12.44
C VAL A 134 7.44 3.98 -13.20
N GLY A 135 8.63 4.58 -13.04
CA GLY A 135 8.93 5.91 -13.58
C GLY A 135 9.51 5.92 -14.99
N GLY A 136 9.86 4.76 -15.52
CA GLY A 136 10.43 4.63 -16.86
C GLY A 136 11.85 5.22 -17.01
N VAL A 137 12.23 5.50 -18.24
CA VAL A 137 13.61 5.93 -18.59
C VAL A 137 14.02 7.27 -18.00
N SER A 138 13.05 8.11 -17.65
CA SER A 138 13.29 9.45 -17.08
C SER A 138 13.29 9.50 -15.55
N ALA A 139 13.16 8.36 -14.89
CA ALA A 139 13.10 8.25 -13.42
C ALA A 139 14.50 8.43 -12.79
N HIS A 140 15.06 9.62 -12.86
CA HIS A 140 16.36 9.96 -12.29
C HIS A 140 16.37 11.32 -11.56
N VAL A 141 15.22 11.99 -11.51
CA VAL A 141 15.10 13.28 -10.82
C VAL A 141 14.52 13.05 -9.43
N LEU A 142 15.29 13.42 -8.40
CA LEU A 142 14.79 13.38 -7.02
C LEU A 142 13.84 14.57 -6.77
N PRO A 143 12.73 14.36 -6.08
CA PRO A 143 11.87 15.47 -5.67
C PRO A 143 12.58 16.35 -4.63
N VAL A 144 12.20 17.63 -4.58
CA VAL A 144 12.58 18.47 -3.44
C VAL A 144 11.95 17.88 -2.18
N PRO A 145 12.75 17.58 -1.13
CA PRO A 145 12.19 16.99 0.09
C PRO A 145 11.25 17.96 0.79
N MET A 146 10.12 17.44 1.26
CA MET A 146 9.24 18.13 2.18
C MET A 146 9.51 17.63 3.59
N MET A 147 9.86 18.54 4.50
CA MET A 147 10.20 18.19 5.88
C MET A 147 9.17 18.78 6.83
N ASN A 148 8.45 17.91 7.53
CA ASN A 148 7.49 18.33 8.54
C ASN A 148 8.23 18.81 9.79
N ILE A 149 8.04 20.06 10.16
CA ILE A 149 8.75 20.72 11.27
C ILE A 149 7.83 20.89 12.49
N ILE A 150 6.54 21.16 12.25
CA ILE A 150 5.55 21.34 13.32
C ILE A 150 4.38 20.39 13.06
N ASN A 151 4.01 19.63 14.08
CA ASN A 151 2.85 18.77 14.08
C ASN A 151 1.86 19.18 15.19
N GLY A 152 0.58 19.13 14.88
CA GLY A 152 -0.53 19.34 15.82
C GLY A 152 -1.78 18.62 15.34
N GLY A 153 -2.96 19.00 15.81
CA GLY A 153 -4.22 18.35 15.46
C GLY A 153 -4.17 16.84 15.71
N GLU A 154 -4.56 16.05 14.73
CA GLU A 154 -4.54 14.57 14.80
C GLU A 154 -3.12 13.97 14.78
N HIS A 155 -2.10 14.75 14.39
CA HIS A 155 -0.73 14.25 14.23
C HIS A 155 0.11 14.36 15.51
N ALA A 156 -0.31 15.15 16.50
CA ALA A 156 0.40 15.28 17.78
C ALA A 156 -0.53 15.70 18.92
N ASP A 157 -0.37 15.06 20.08
CA ASP A 157 -1.07 15.43 21.31
C ASP A 157 -0.44 16.67 21.95
N ASN A 158 -0.87 17.86 21.49
CA ASN A 158 -0.44 19.16 21.95
C ASN A 158 -1.52 20.22 21.63
N PRO A 159 -1.41 21.47 22.14
CA PRO A 159 -2.42 22.51 21.94
C PRO A 159 -2.36 23.21 20.57
N ILE A 160 -1.61 22.70 19.59
CA ILE A 160 -1.49 23.31 18.26
C ILE A 160 -2.60 22.79 17.37
N ASP A 161 -3.45 23.68 16.84
CA ASP A 161 -4.57 23.32 15.95
C ASP A 161 -4.11 22.96 14.53
N PHE A 162 -2.98 23.52 14.08
CA PHE A 162 -2.43 23.21 12.76
C PHE A 162 -1.84 21.80 12.73
N GLN A 163 -2.34 20.98 11.82
CA GLN A 163 -1.94 19.58 11.71
C GLN A 163 -0.49 19.43 11.30
N GLU A 164 -0.03 20.22 10.31
CA GLU A 164 1.34 20.15 9.77
C GLU A 164 1.83 21.51 9.28
N PHE A 165 3.12 21.77 9.49
CA PHE A 165 3.89 22.82 8.81
C PHE A 165 5.16 22.22 8.24
N MET A 166 5.31 22.32 6.91
CA MET A 166 6.44 21.76 6.19
C MET A 166 7.37 22.84 5.66
N ILE A 167 8.66 22.55 5.61
CA ILE A 167 9.64 23.33 4.85
C ILE A 167 10.06 22.56 3.57
N MET A 168 10.36 23.32 2.53
CA MET A 168 10.87 22.81 1.27
C MET A 168 12.13 23.58 0.89
N PRO A 169 13.33 22.98 0.94
CA PRO A 169 14.59 23.65 0.65
C PRO A 169 14.83 23.77 -0.86
N VAL A 170 13.96 24.51 -1.55
CA VAL A 170 13.99 24.65 -3.03
C VAL A 170 15.25 25.31 -3.59
N GLY A 171 16.01 26.03 -2.74
CA GLY A 171 17.25 26.70 -3.11
C GLY A 171 18.52 25.90 -2.79
N ALA A 172 18.39 24.69 -2.25
CA ALA A 172 19.54 23.84 -1.96
C ALA A 172 20.14 23.27 -3.26
N GLU A 173 21.46 23.42 -3.44
CA GLU A 173 22.15 22.95 -4.63
C GLU A 173 22.40 21.43 -4.64
N ASN A 174 22.38 20.79 -3.47
CA ASN A 174 22.59 19.35 -3.30
C ASN A 174 21.88 18.86 -2.01
N ILE A 175 21.94 17.55 -1.76
CA ILE A 175 21.31 16.91 -0.61
C ILE A 175 22.13 16.97 0.69
N LEU A 176 23.36 17.48 0.61
CA LEU A 176 24.29 17.55 1.75
C LEU A 176 24.13 18.84 2.54
#